data_0227672d2fb9bb4077570e52cd207a8b
#
_entry.id   0227672d2fb9bb4077570e52cd207a8b
#
_cell.length_a   1.000
_cell.length_b   1.000
_cell.length_c   1.000
_cell.angle_alpha   90.00
_cell.angle_beta   90.00
_cell.angle_gamma   90.00
#
_symmetry.space_group_name_H-M   'P 1'
#
loop_
_entity.id
_entity.type
_entity.pdbx_description
1 polymer ?
#
loop_
_entity_poly.entity_id
_entity_poly.type
_entity_poly.pdbx_seq_one_letter_code
_entity_poly.pdbx_strand_id
1 'polypeptide(L)'
;MSIRVEMAILVAVVAAVSMAEEPLARFGVISDIHLLPSDPHRSDVLRDALKYMDARKADGVVACGDLTQNGTVAELRAFGDIWRAVFPGNKRSDGEHVEKLFVYGDHDTEPTFLPGVFAHHKKHGVYPDWLLKRGDIVLNDRAKQWKAAFDEDFAPIMRKRVKGFDFVLAHLVNLDEDGMRYADPLHIPGLEEFFATNSFDSVKPFFYVQHKIPRGTVGGPTQTGQDSGRTSAILAKHPNAISFNGHKHRTATEELSLWQGAFTAIQSPALFTLLTAAGRENGRCSCDAALSDPPQQMAQINTIPDGSHALFLTIWPDRIVVDRVDIIHGGEPVAAPWVIKWPNDGSASFEARGKGVPAPQFAPGAKVTARKIVGSDRSGKKLAQIEVRFPPAQSTSTTPRAYDYEVRAVLRKALVTRIVATKRVYSPKCYWPEKYDTGDVTCLFGRFEIPNDHDSVTFEVRPLNAWGVAGGPIMTEPATYDKAKVLYPF
;
A
#
# COMPACT_ATOMS: atom_id res chain seq x y z
N MET A 1 75.04 13.28 39.39
CA MET A 1 74.59 13.74 38.05
C MET A 1 73.80 12.62 37.47
N SER A 2 72.46 12.74 37.53
CA SER A 2 71.52 11.75 37.03
C SER A 2 70.79 12.34 35.81
N ILE A 3 71.04 11.75 34.68
CA ILE A 3 70.37 12.15 33.40
C ILE A 3 69.04 11.37 33.31
N ARG A 4 67.93 12.09 33.44
CA ARG A 4 66.62 11.54 33.14
C ARG A 4 66.39 11.62 31.62
N VAL A 5 66.27 10.47 31.00
CA VAL A 5 65.80 10.35 29.62
C VAL A 5 64.23 10.35 29.61
N GLU A 6 63.65 11.42 29.16
CA GLU A 6 62.21 11.47 28.90
C GLU A 6 61.95 10.82 27.57
N MET A 7 61.26 9.67 27.61
CA MET A 7 60.78 8.96 26.44
C MET A 7 59.38 9.52 26.07
N ALA A 8 59.34 10.36 25.06
CA ALA A 8 58.09 10.86 24.52
C ALA A 8 57.37 9.74 23.70
N ILE A 9 56.29 9.22 24.24
CA ILE A 9 55.42 8.29 23.53
C ILE A 9 54.56 9.12 22.60
N LEU A 10 54.83 9.07 21.28
CA LEU A 10 54.01 9.62 20.23
C LEU A 10 52.81 8.71 20.01
N VAL A 11 51.66 9.01 20.61
CA VAL A 11 50.41 8.32 20.36
C VAL A 11 49.87 8.87 19.04
N ALA A 12 50.10 8.15 17.94
CA ALA A 12 49.44 8.38 16.68
C ALA A 12 47.97 7.94 16.81
N VAL A 13 47.09 8.89 17.06
CA VAL A 13 45.63 8.69 16.92
C VAL A 13 45.35 8.59 15.43
N VAL A 14 45.32 7.38 14.91
CA VAL A 14 44.74 7.12 13.59
C VAL A 14 43.24 7.34 13.74
N ALA A 15 42.77 8.54 13.43
CA ALA A 15 41.36 8.79 13.20
C ALA A 15 40.96 7.98 11.96
N ALA A 16 40.39 6.80 12.19
CA ALA A 16 39.66 6.08 11.16
C ALA A 16 38.46 6.97 10.79
N VAL A 17 38.62 7.78 9.75
CA VAL A 17 37.50 8.40 9.06
C VAL A 17 36.71 7.22 8.54
N SER A 18 35.62 6.86 9.23
CA SER A 18 34.62 5.98 8.70
C SER A 18 34.09 6.68 7.46
N MET A 19 34.60 6.33 6.30
CA MET A 19 33.99 6.71 5.03
C MET A 19 32.58 6.15 5.12
N ALA A 20 31.59 7.04 5.23
CA ALA A 20 30.21 6.60 5.18
C ALA A 20 30.03 5.82 3.88
N GLU A 21 29.60 4.58 3.99
CA GLU A 21 29.37 3.72 2.84
C GLU A 21 28.40 4.43 1.90
N GLU A 22 28.78 4.63 0.63
CA GLU A 22 27.89 5.25 -0.36
C GLU A 22 26.98 4.16 -0.93
N PRO A 23 25.68 4.43 -1.07
CA PRO A 23 24.76 3.48 -1.67
C PRO A 23 25.09 3.26 -3.14
N LEU A 24 24.87 2.04 -3.62
CA LEU A 24 25.09 1.64 -5.00
C LEU A 24 24.09 2.29 -5.96
N ALA A 25 22.86 2.49 -5.51
CA ALA A 25 21.78 3.11 -6.29
C ALA A 25 20.61 3.56 -5.38
N ARG A 26 19.78 4.46 -5.92
CA ARG A 26 18.56 4.96 -5.28
C ARG A 26 17.41 4.94 -6.26
N PHE A 27 16.23 4.49 -5.83
CA PHE A 27 15.04 4.44 -6.68
C PHE A 27 13.81 4.90 -5.93
N GLY A 28 13.01 5.76 -6.58
CA GLY A 28 11.65 6.04 -6.14
C GLY A 28 10.69 4.99 -6.66
N VAL A 29 9.65 4.64 -5.90
CA VAL A 29 8.58 3.73 -6.34
C VAL A 29 7.23 4.35 -6.02
N ILE A 30 6.42 4.52 -7.05
CA ILE A 30 5.05 5.03 -7.01
C ILE A 30 4.12 4.08 -7.76
N SER A 31 2.83 4.15 -7.45
CA SER A 31 1.80 3.34 -8.13
C SER A 31 0.43 4.01 -8.04
N ASP A 32 -0.50 3.54 -8.84
CA ASP A 32 -1.91 3.93 -8.74
C ASP A 32 -2.05 5.46 -8.64
N ILE A 33 -1.50 6.13 -9.64
CA ILE A 33 -1.43 7.59 -9.74
C ILE A 33 -2.80 8.14 -10.15
N HIS A 34 -3.48 7.41 -11.05
CA HIS A 34 -4.81 7.77 -11.56
C HIS A 34 -4.90 9.22 -12.01
N LEU A 35 -3.88 9.67 -12.75
CA LEU A 35 -3.81 11.05 -13.19
C LEU A 35 -5.08 11.45 -13.95
N LEU A 36 -5.68 12.55 -13.53
CA LEU A 36 -6.86 13.13 -14.15
C LEU A 36 -6.65 14.65 -14.24
N PRO A 37 -6.37 15.20 -15.44
CA PRO A 37 -6.05 16.63 -15.59
C PRO A 37 -7.14 17.58 -15.12
N SER A 38 -8.40 17.14 -15.07
CA SER A 38 -9.52 17.90 -14.49
C SER A 38 -9.51 17.94 -12.96
N ASP A 39 -8.65 17.17 -12.31
CA ASP A 39 -8.40 17.17 -10.88
C ASP A 39 -6.96 17.65 -10.61
N PRO A 40 -6.74 18.95 -10.38
CA PRO A 40 -5.41 19.52 -10.17
C PRO A 40 -4.66 18.87 -9.00
N HIS A 41 -5.35 18.42 -7.96
CA HIS A 41 -4.75 17.79 -6.81
C HIS A 41 -3.93 16.56 -7.20
N ARG A 42 -4.42 15.71 -8.11
CA ARG A 42 -3.66 14.53 -8.57
C ARG A 42 -2.38 14.91 -9.32
N SER A 43 -2.44 15.99 -10.10
CA SER A 43 -1.27 16.54 -10.81
C SER A 43 -0.23 17.09 -9.84
N ASP A 44 -0.68 17.76 -8.78
CA ASP A 44 0.19 18.31 -7.75
C ASP A 44 0.85 17.20 -6.92
N VAL A 45 0.10 16.18 -6.52
CA VAL A 45 0.63 15.01 -5.80
C VAL A 45 1.71 14.29 -6.63
N LEU A 46 1.46 14.04 -7.92
CA LEU A 46 2.47 13.44 -8.80
C LEU A 46 3.73 14.32 -8.88
N ARG A 47 3.55 15.63 -9.07
CA ARG A 47 4.66 16.58 -9.13
C ARG A 47 5.47 16.59 -7.83
N ASP A 48 4.82 16.56 -6.70
CA ASP A 48 5.48 16.56 -5.40
C ASP A 48 6.19 15.24 -5.13
N ALA A 49 5.62 14.10 -5.55
CA ALA A 49 6.29 12.80 -5.50
C ALA A 49 7.60 12.82 -6.33
N LEU A 50 7.55 13.32 -7.56
CA LEU A 50 8.73 13.41 -8.42
C LEU A 50 9.79 14.38 -7.88
N LYS A 51 9.38 15.53 -7.31
CA LYS A 51 10.30 16.45 -6.63
C LYS A 51 10.94 15.83 -5.39
N TYR A 52 10.19 15.03 -4.64
CA TYR A 52 10.74 14.26 -3.52
C TYR A 52 11.82 13.28 -3.99
N MET A 53 11.56 12.58 -5.12
CA MET A 53 12.55 11.66 -5.71
C MET A 53 13.81 12.41 -6.20
N ASP A 54 13.65 13.60 -6.80
CA ASP A 54 14.76 14.47 -7.18
C ASP A 54 15.61 14.88 -5.98
N ALA A 55 14.97 15.39 -4.92
CA ALA A 55 15.65 15.80 -3.69
C ALA A 55 16.40 14.65 -2.99
N ARG A 56 15.89 13.42 -3.11
CA ARG A 56 16.51 12.19 -2.60
C ARG A 56 17.54 11.59 -3.57
N LYS A 57 17.80 12.23 -4.71
CA LYS A 57 18.77 11.81 -5.73
C LYS A 57 18.46 10.42 -6.31
N ALA A 58 17.22 10.18 -6.70
CA ALA A 58 16.83 8.92 -7.33
C ALA A 58 17.53 8.75 -8.69
N ASP A 59 18.10 7.60 -8.96
CA ASP A 59 18.70 7.21 -10.24
C ASP A 59 17.63 6.73 -11.24
N GLY A 60 16.46 6.42 -10.74
CA GLY A 60 15.27 6.08 -11.53
C GLY A 60 14.01 6.12 -10.68
N VAL A 61 12.86 6.25 -11.34
CA VAL A 61 11.53 6.20 -10.72
C VAL A 61 10.76 5.04 -11.34
N VAL A 62 10.31 4.13 -10.49
CA VAL A 62 9.41 3.03 -10.85
C VAL A 62 7.97 3.51 -10.68
N ALA A 63 7.14 3.35 -11.72
CA ALA A 63 5.70 3.54 -11.65
C ALA A 63 5.00 2.21 -11.97
N CYS A 64 4.37 1.61 -10.95
CA CYS A 64 3.82 0.26 -11.03
C CYS A 64 2.43 0.18 -11.69
N GLY A 65 2.15 1.06 -12.65
CA GLY A 65 0.89 1.08 -13.42
C GLY A 65 -0.18 1.99 -12.82
N ASP A 66 -1.31 2.04 -13.51
CA ASP A 66 -2.41 2.97 -13.27
C ASP A 66 -1.92 4.42 -13.25
N LEU A 67 -1.19 4.76 -14.32
CA LEU A 67 -0.66 6.10 -14.53
C LEU A 67 -1.80 7.10 -14.76
N THR A 68 -2.86 6.64 -15.44
CA THR A 68 -4.04 7.41 -15.85
C THR A 68 -5.31 6.92 -15.14
N GLN A 69 -6.34 7.76 -15.07
CA GLN A 69 -7.62 7.38 -14.50
C GLN A 69 -8.49 6.59 -15.49
N ASN A 70 -8.49 6.98 -16.76
CA ASN A 70 -9.44 6.49 -17.76
C ASN A 70 -8.76 5.93 -19.02
N GLY A 71 -7.44 5.82 -19.05
CA GLY A 71 -6.72 5.34 -20.21
C GLY A 71 -6.80 6.29 -21.41
N THR A 72 -6.96 7.61 -21.19
CA THR A 72 -6.98 8.57 -22.28
C THR A 72 -5.59 9.07 -22.63
N VAL A 73 -5.40 9.39 -23.91
CA VAL A 73 -4.15 9.94 -24.43
C VAL A 73 -3.80 11.28 -23.74
N ALA A 74 -4.82 12.08 -23.43
CA ALA A 74 -4.63 13.36 -22.75
C ALA A 74 -4.07 13.17 -21.32
N GLU A 75 -4.57 12.20 -20.58
CA GLU A 75 -4.08 11.86 -19.24
C GLU A 75 -2.63 11.36 -19.31
N LEU A 76 -2.33 10.45 -20.24
CA LEU A 76 -0.97 9.91 -20.40
C LEU A 76 0.04 11.00 -20.80
N ARG A 77 -0.34 11.91 -21.70
CA ARG A 77 0.48 13.06 -22.08
C ARG A 77 0.71 14.00 -20.90
N ALA A 78 -0.31 14.28 -20.11
CA ALA A 78 -0.18 15.10 -18.91
C ALA A 78 0.81 14.50 -17.93
N PHE A 79 0.85 13.17 -17.78
CA PHE A 79 1.87 12.50 -16.96
C PHE A 79 3.28 12.78 -17.53
N GLY A 80 3.47 12.59 -18.84
CA GLY A 80 4.73 12.88 -19.51
C GLY A 80 5.16 14.36 -19.41
N ASP A 81 4.20 15.30 -19.44
CA ASP A 81 4.46 16.73 -19.26
C ASP A 81 4.94 17.06 -17.84
N ILE A 82 4.31 16.46 -16.82
CA ILE A 82 4.72 16.60 -15.41
C ILE A 82 6.12 16.02 -15.21
N TRP A 83 6.40 14.83 -15.79
CA TRP A 83 7.75 14.26 -15.78
C TRP A 83 8.79 15.21 -16.36
N ARG A 84 8.56 15.73 -17.58
CA ARG A 84 9.47 16.65 -18.26
C ARG A 84 9.66 17.97 -17.51
N ALA A 85 8.63 18.43 -16.81
CA ALA A 85 8.72 19.64 -16.00
C ALA A 85 9.61 19.47 -14.76
N VAL A 86 9.60 18.28 -14.15
CA VAL A 86 10.44 17.99 -12.96
C VAL A 86 11.84 17.52 -13.40
N PHE A 87 11.93 16.68 -14.44
CA PHE A 87 13.16 16.10 -14.95
C PHE A 87 13.41 16.49 -16.41
N PRO A 88 13.75 17.76 -16.70
CA PRO A 88 14.02 18.21 -18.06
C PRO A 88 15.20 17.43 -18.66
N GLY A 89 14.98 16.83 -19.85
CA GLY A 89 15.97 15.96 -20.48
C GLY A 89 16.28 14.68 -19.71
N ASN A 90 15.36 14.20 -18.87
CA ASN A 90 15.56 13.08 -17.95
C ASN A 90 16.74 13.29 -16.99
N LYS A 91 16.88 14.50 -16.47
CA LYS A 91 17.94 14.86 -15.52
C LYS A 91 17.35 15.41 -14.24
N ARG A 92 17.95 15.01 -13.13
CA ARG A 92 17.73 15.59 -11.81
C ARG A 92 18.26 17.03 -11.74
N SER A 93 17.89 17.73 -10.68
CA SER A 93 18.37 19.09 -10.40
C SER A 93 19.91 19.18 -10.24
N ASP A 94 20.58 18.08 -9.86
CA ASP A 94 22.03 17.99 -9.79
C ASP A 94 22.72 17.66 -11.15
N GLY A 95 21.94 17.51 -12.23
CA GLY A 95 22.41 17.22 -13.58
C GLY A 95 22.58 15.74 -13.92
N GLU A 96 22.49 14.84 -12.94
CA GLU A 96 22.58 13.39 -13.17
C GLU A 96 21.32 12.84 -13.85
N HIS A 97 21.49 11.76 -14.61
CA HIS A 97 20.38 11.11 -15.29
C HIS A 97 19.43 10.42 -14.31
N VAL A 98 18.13 10.50 -14.60
CA VAL A 98 17.07 9.75 -13.92
C VAL A 98 16.28 8.93 -14.94
N GLU A 99 16.17 7.63 -14.70
CA GLU A 99 15.51 6.70 -15.62
C GLU A 99 14.02 6.56 -15.33
N LYS A 100 13.21 6.47 -16.39
CA LYS A 100 11.78 6.11 -16.34
C LYS A 100 11.64 4.60 -16.30
N LEU A 101 11.04 4.05 -15.25
CA LEU A 101 10.85 2.62 -15.03
C LEU A 101 9.35 2.34 -14.87
N PHE A 102 8.56 2.75 -15.88
CA PHE A 102 7.11 2.76 -15.82
C PHE A 102 6.50 1.54 -16.52
N VAL A 103 5.35 1.10 -16.04
CA VAL A 103 4.51 0.10 -16.71
C VAL A 103 3.07 0.59 -16.81
N TYR A 104 2.32 0.09 -17.79
CA TYR A 104 0.87 0.26 -17.83
C TYR A 104 0.18 -0.62 -16.78
N GLY A 105 -0.88 -0.09 -16.17
CA GLY A 105 -1.86 -0.81 -15.36
C GLY A 105 -3.17 -1.01 -16.12
N ASP A 106 -4.20 -1.47 -15.39
CA ASP A 106 -5.50 -1.72 -16.00
C ASP A 106 -6.26 -0.42 -16.33
N HIS A 107 -6.17 0.60 -15.50
CA HIS A 107 -6.77 1.91 -15.82
C HIS A 107 -6.16 2.55 -17.07
N ASP A 108 -4.92 2.22 -17.42
CA ASP A 108 -4.26 2.73 -18.62
C ASP A 108 -4.76 2.05 -19.90
N THR A 109 -5.09 0.76 -19.81
CA THR A 109 -5.37 -0.10 -20.96
C THR A 109 -6.81 -0.63 -20.99
N GLU A 110 -7.57 -0.43 -19.92
CA GLU A 110 -8.97 -0.86 -19.78
C GLU A 110 -9.87 0.36 -19.53
N PRO A 111 -10.36 1.04 -20.56
CA PRO A 111 -11.11 2.29 -20.40
C PRO A 111 -12.55 2.06 -19.86
N THR A 112 -12.70 1.12 -18.93
CA THR A 112 -13.98 0.75 -18.31
C THR A 112 -14.61 1.88 -17.50
N PHE A 113 -13.81 2.83 -17.05
CA PHE A 113 -14.27 3.96 -16.26
C PHE A 113 -14.83 5.11 -17.09
N LEU A 114 -14.68 5.06 -18.42
CA LEU A 114 -15.35 6.02 -19.30
C LEU A 114 -16.88 5.85 -19.26
N PRO A 115 -17.64 6.95 -19.30
CA PRO A 115 -19.09 6.88 -19.27
C PRO A 115 -19.70 5.94 -20.30
N GLY A 116 -20.56 5.04 -19.87
CA GLY A 116 -21.24 4.06 -20.73
C GLY A 116 -20.44 2.80 -21.06
N VAL A 117 -19.11 2.81 -20.90
CA VAL A 117 -18.25 1.64 -21.22
C VAL A 117 -18.50 0.50 -20.26
N PHE A 118 -18.44 0.76 -18.96
CA PHE A 118 -18.67 -0.26 -17.93
C PHE A 118 -20.04 -0.94 -18.07
N ALA A 119 -21.08 -0.15 -18.26
CA ALA A 119 -22.44 -0.67 -18.41
C ALA A 119 -22.57 -1.55 -19.68
N HIS A 120 -21.95 -1.13 -20.79
CA HIS A 120 -21.93 -1.92 -22.02
C HIS A 120 -21.16 -3.23 -21.83
N HIS A 121 -19.93 -3.15 -21.30
CA HIS A 121 -19.09 -4.32 -21.05
C HIS A 121 -19.76 -5.31 -20.10
N LYS A 122 -20.35 -4.83 -19.01
CA LYS A 122 -21.11 -5.68 -18.07
C LYS A 122 -22.28 -6.40 -18.74
N LYS A 123 -22.95 -5.74 -19.69
CA LYS A 123 -24.12 -6.30 -20.38
C LYS A 123 -23.75 -7.26 -21.50
N HIS A 124 -22.70 -6.99 -22.25
CA HIS A 124 -22.38 -7.66 -23.51
C HIS A 124 -21.08 -8.48 -23.46
N GLY A 125 -20.23 -8.31 -22.44
CA GLY A 125 -18.93 -8.98 -22.32
C GLY A 125 -17.84 -8.44 -23.24
N VAL A 126 -18.14 -7.35 -23.97
CA VAL A 126 -17.24 -6.74 -24.97
C VAL A 126 -17.24 -5.23 -24.83
N TYR A 127 -16.18 -4.58 -25.31
CA TYR A 127 -16.14 -3.12 -25.42
C TYR A 127 -17.07 -2.64 -26.56
N PRO A 128 -17.67 -1.44 -26.44
CA PRO A 128 -18.51 -0.92 -27.51
C PRO A 128 -17.68 -0.50 -28.73
N ASP A 129 -18.15 -0.80 -29.93
CA ASP A 129 -17.46 -0.49 -31.20
C ASP A 129 -17.01 0.97 -31.34
N TRP A 130 -17.78 1.90 -30.79
CA TRP A 130 -17.41 3.31 -30.83
C TRP A 130 -16.14 3.60 -30.03
N LEU A 131 -15.86 2.84 -28.95
CA LEU A 131 -14.68 2.98 -28.15
C LEU A 131 -13.44 2.53 -28.92
N LEU A 132 -13.52 1.39 -29.60
CA LEU A 132 -12.41 0.82 -30.36
C LEU A 132 -12.01 1.68 -31.58
N LYS A 133 -12.90 2.59 -31.99
CA LYS A 133 -12.66 3.55 -33.11
C LYS A 133 -12.08 4.89 -32.63
N ARG A 134 -11.95 5.11 -31.32
CA ARG A 134 -11.41 6.38 -30.80
C ARG A 134 -9.90 6.39 -30.85
N GLY A 135 -9.33 7.47 -31.41
CA GLY A 135 -7.88 7.68 -31.42
C GLY A 135 -7.31 8.32 -30.16
N ASP A 136 -8.20 8.70 -29.22
CA ASP A 136 -7.83 9.39 -27.96
C ASP A 136 -7.76 8.46 -26.75
N ILE A 137 -7.70 7.14 -26.98
CA ILE A 137 -7.55 6.12 -25.94
C ILE A 137 -6.25 5.36 -26.12
N VAL A 138 -5.54 5.13 -25.02
CA VAL A 138 -4.26 4.42 -25.00
C VAL A 138 -4.40 2.99 -25.54
N LEU A 139 -5.50 2.33 -25.23
CA LEU A 139 -5.83 0.97 -25.67
C LEU A 139 -5.64 0.76 -27.19
N ASN A 140 -6.03 1.73 -28.01
CA ASN A 140 -6.12 1.57 -29.46
C ASN A 140 -4.76 1.68 -30.20
N ASP A 141 -3.75 2.30 -29.55
CA ASP A 141 -2.38 2.34 -30.09
C ASP A 141 -1.37 2.62 -28.97
N ARG A 142 -1.14 1.61 -28.12
CA ARG A 142 -0.29 1.74 -26.91
C ARG A 142 1.12 2.18 -27.23
N ALA A 143 1.73 1.65 -28.29
CA ALA A 143 3.10 1.95 -28.66
C ALA A 143 3.27 3.41 -29.09
N LYS A 144 2.38 3.90 -29.93
CA LYS A 144 2.38 5.31 -30.36
C LYS A 144 2.13 6.25 -29.18
N GLN A 145 1.18 5.91 -28.30
CA GLN A 145 0.85 6.78 -27.17
C GLN A 145 1.98 6.81 -26.13
N TRP A 146 2.64 5.66 -25.91
CA TRP A 146 3.84 5.59 -25.06
C TRP A 146 4.95 6.46 -25.59
N LYS A 147 5.27 6.31 -26.89
CA LYS A 147 6.30 7.13 -27.56
C LYS A 147 5.99 8.62 -27.46
N ALA A 148 4.74 9.00 -27.68
CA ALA A 148 4.32 10.41 -27.62
C ALA A 148 4.37 10.99 -26.20
N ALA A 149 4.10 10.19 -25.16
CA ALA A 149 4.13 10.63 -23.77
C ALA A 149 5.54 10.66 -23.18
N PHE A 150 6.35 9.64 -23.46
CA PHE A 150 7.61 9.40 -22.75
C PHE A 150 8.86 9.50 -23.62
N ASP A 151 8.70 9.68 -24.94
CA ASP A 151 9.79 9.68 -25.94
C ASP A 151 10.64 8.39 -25.89
N GLU A 152 9.98 7.26 -25.67
CA GLU A 152 10.59 5.94 -25.61
C GLU A 152 9.86 4.95 -26.52
N ASP A 153 10.60 4.00 -27.09
CA ASP A 153 10.00 2.90 -27.81
C ASP A 153 9.33 1.95 -26.83
N PHE A 154 8.20 1.39 -27.25
CA PHE A 154 7.39 0.51 -26.42
C PHE A 154 7.59 -0.94 -26.84
N ALA A 155 7.69 -1.81 -25.83
CA ALA A 155 7.52 -3.25 -25.98
C ALA A 155 6.71 -3.79 -24.78
N PRO A 156 5.92 -4.87 -24.93
CA PRO A 156 5.16 -5.47 -23.83
C PRO A 156 6.04 -5.84 -22.62
N ILE A 157 7.28 -6.24 -22.89
CA ILE A 157 8.31 -6.47 -21.88
C ILE A 157 9.54 -5.67 -22.29
N MET A 158 10.00 -4.82 -21.38
CA MET A 158 11.19 -4.00 -21.59
C MET A 158 12.24 -4.35 -20.53
N ARG A 159 13.52 -4.40 -20.93
CA ARG A 159 14.64 -4.50 -20.00
C ARG A 159 15.42 -3.21 -20.01
N LYS A 160 15.60 -2.61 -18.83
CA LYS A 160 16.45 -1.44 -18.63
C LYS A 160 17.52 -1.77 -17.60
N ARG A 161 18.66 -1.10 -17.68
CA ARG A 161 19.77 -1.26 -16.74
C ARG A 161 20.19 0.07 -16.16
N VAL A 162 20.04 0.25 -14.85
CA VAL A 162 20.32 1.49 -14.15
C VAL A 162 21.28 1.23 -13.01
N LYS A 163 22.41 1.96 -12.98
CA LYS A 163 23.48 1.77 -11.96
C LYS A 163 23.90 0.28 -11.79
N GLY A 164 23.83 -0.48 -12.89
CA GLY A 164 24.19 -1.89 -12.93
C GLY A 164 23.14 -2.85 -12.36
N PHE A 165 21.92 -2.41 -12.10
CA PHE A 165 20.75 -3.24 -11.75
C PHE A 165 19.81 -3.36 -12.94
N ASP A 166 19.34 -4.58 -13.19
CA ASP A 166 18.38 -4.85 -14.25
C ASP A 166 16.94 -4.63 -13.77
N PHE A 167 16.15 -3.99 -14.61
CA PHE A 167 14.70 -3.81 -14.44
C PHE A 167 13.99 -4.49 -15.61
N VAL A 168 13.07 -5.40 -15.30
CA VAL A 168 12.16 -6.02 -16.25
C VAL A 168 10.81 -5.37 -16.07
N LEU A 169 10.40 -4.59 -17.06
CA LEU A 169 9.15 -3.82 -17.05
C LEU A 169 8.13 -4.58 -17.89
N ALA A 170 7.14 -5.16 -17.23
CA ALA A 170 6.11 -5.99 -17.84
C ALA A 170 4.78 -5.22 -17.85
N HIS A 171 4.43 -4.68 -19.01
CA HIS A 171 3.22 -3.88 -19.17
C HIS A 171 1.97 -4.75 -19.17
N LEU A 172 0.92 -4.27 -18.52
CA LEU A 172 -0.40 -4.88 -18.66
C LEU A 172 -0.96 -4.49 -20.04
N VAL A 173 -0.92 -5.42 -20.97
CA VAL A 173 -1.35 -5.18 -22.36
C VAL A 173 -2.41 -6.16 -22.84
N ASN A 174 -2.96 -6.95 -21.92
CA ASN A 174 -3.82 -8.08 -22.24
C ASN A 174 -5.20 -7.65 -22.71
N LEU A 175 -5.31 -7.67 -24.02
CA LEU A 175 -6.57 -7.99 -24.69
C LEU A 175 -6.30 -9.32 -25.41
N ASP A 176 -7.28 -10.23 -25.44
CA ASP A 176 -7.23 -11.37 -26.33
C ASP A 176 -7.05 -10.93 -27.79
N GLU A 177 -6.78 -11.88 -28.67
CA GLU A 177 -6.55 -11.61 -30.10
C GLU A 177 -7.69 -10.84 -30.76
N ASP A 178 -8.92 -10.94 -30.19
CA ASP A 178 -10.10 -10.22 -30.64
C ASP A 178 -10.23 -8.81 -30.01
N GLY A 179 -9.35 -8.44 -29.08
CA GLY A 179 -9.35 -7.13 -28.43
C GLY A 179 -10.51 -6.92 -27.44
N MET A 180 -11.19 -7.99 -27.02
CA MET A 180 -12.52 -7.86 -26.44
C MET A 180 -12.73 -8.59 -25.12
N ARG A 181 -11.79 -9.38 -24.66
CA ARG A 181 -11.86 -10.06 -23.37
C ARG A 181 -10.53 -9.93 -22.64
N TYR A 182 -10.59 -10.04 -21.34
CA TYR A 182 -9.45 -10.47 -20.56
C TYR A 182 -9.09 -11.91 -20.97
N ALA A 183 -8.21 -12.07 -21.93
CA ALA A 183 -7.46 -13.31 -22.02
C ALA A 183 -6.73 -13.46 -20.71
N ASP A 184 -6.89 -14.56 -19.99
CA ASP A 184 -6.30 -14.79 -18.68
C ASP A 184 -5.52 -13.53 -18.22
N PRO A 185 -6.12 -12.62 -17.41
CA PRO A 185 -5.70 -11.22 -17.31
C PRO A 185 -4.25 -11.02 -16.90
N LEU A 186 -3.41 -12.03 -17.03
CA LEU A 186 -2.28 -12.18 -16.19
C LEU A 186 -1.17 -12.90 -16.90
N HIS A 187 -1.42 -13.24 -18.12
CA HIS A 187 -0.38 -13.68 -19.02
C HIS A 187 0.15 -12.45 -19.75
N ILE A 188 1.36 -12.06 -19.40
CA ILE A 188 2.11 -11.10 -20.18
C ILE A 188 2.69 -11.86 -21.36
N PRO A 189 2.23 -11.59 -22.60
CA PRO A 189 2.69 -12.34 -23.77
C PRO A 189 4.21 -12.34 -23.87
N GLY A 190 4.81 -13.50 -24.09
CA GLY A 190 6.26 -13.65 -24.24
C GLY A 190 7.06 -13.63 -22.92
N LEU A 191 6.40 -13.61 -21.74
CA LEU A 191 7.14 -13.55 -20.47
C LEU A 191 8.01 -14.78 -20.23
N GLU A 192 7.49 -15.98 -20.48
CA GLU A 192 8.26 -17.22 -20.39
C GLU A 192 9.46 -17.24 -21.34
N GLU A 193 9.26 -16.82 -22.60
CA GLU A 193 10.32 -16.73 -23.60
C GLU A 193 11.38 -15.70 -23.20
N PHE A 194 10.93 -14.55 -22.70
CA PHE A 194 11.84 -13.50 -22.21
C PHE A 194 12.77 -14.04 -21.13
N PHE A 195 12.24 -14.72 -20.11
CA PHE A 195 13.04 -15.30 -19.03
C PHE A 195 13.86 -16.51 -19.47
N ALA A 196 13.42 -17.25 -20.48
CA ALA A 196 14.18 -18.36 -21.05
C ALA A 196 15.40 -17.90 -21.88
N THR A 197 15.31 -16.74 -22.49
CA THR A 197 16.36 -16.20 -23.40
C THR A 197 17.26 -15.15 -22.76
N ASN A 198 16.88 -14.63 -21.58
CA ASN A 198 17.67 -13.62 -20.86
C ASN A 198 18.24 -14.19 -19.56
N SER A 199 19.52 -13.94 -19.32
CA SER A 199 20.18 -14.28 -18.06
C SER A 199 20.23 -13.07 -17.13
N PHE A 200 20.11 -13.34 -15.82
CA PHE A 200 20.28 -12.37 -14.74
C PHE A 200 21.41 -12.82 -13.83
N ASP A 201 21.99 -11.86 -13.11
CA ASP A 201 22.99 -12.16 -12.09
C ASP A 201 22.38 -13.08 -11.03
N SER A 202 23.09 -14.12 -10.63
CA SER A 202 22.59 -15.10 -9.67
C SER A 202 22.65 -14.64 -8.21
N VAL A 203 23.41 -13.58 -7.92
CA VAL A 203 23.59 -13.03 -6.57
C VAL A 203 22.96 -11.65 -6.45
N LYS A 204 23.25 -10.78 -7.42
CA LYS A 204 22.77 -9.40 -7.43
C LYS A 204 21.27 -9.33 -7.69
N PRO A 205 20.52 -8.54 -6.93
CA PRO A 205 19.09 -8.40 -7.18
C PRO A 205 18.82 -7.78 -8.56
N PHE A 206 17.75 -8.25 -9.19
CA PHE A 206 17.11 -7.57 -10.30
C PHE A 206 15.65 -7.26 -9.94
N PHE A 207 15.08 -6.28 -10.61
CA PHE A 207 13.76 -5.77 -10.30
C PHE A 207 12.78 -6.14 -11.41
N TYR A 208 11.65 -6.72 -11.02
CA TYR A 208 10.54 -7.02 -11.91
C TYR A 208 9.36 -6.12 -11.59
N VAL A 209 8.79 -5.46 -12.56
CA VAL A 209 7.70 -4.51 -12.38
C VAL A 209 6.51 -4.93 -13.22
N GLN A 210 5.37 -5.15 -12.59
CA GLN A 210 4.06 -5.33 -13.21
C GLN A 210 3.00 -4.64 -12.35
N HIS A 211 1.81 -4.39 -12.89
CA HIS A 211 0.75 -3.74 -12.13
C HIS A 211 0.01 -4.70 -11.19
N LYS A 212 -0.48 -5.82 -11.72
CA LYS A 212 -1.23 -6.81 -10.92
C LYS A 212 -0.32 -7.58 -9.97
N ILE A 213 -0.89 -8.04 -8.86
CA ILE A 213 -0.14 -8.77 -7.83
C ILE A 213 0.19 -10.19 -8.31
N PRO A 214 1.45 -10.62 -8.26
CA PRO A 214 1.82 -12.01 -8.48
C PRO A 214 1.11 -12.94 -7.48
N ARG A 215 0.48 -13.99 -7.97
CA ARG A 215 -0.35 -14.89 -7.16
C ARG A 215 0.44 -15.54 -6.03
N GLY A 216 -0.15 -15.57 -4.83
CA GLY A 216 0.43 -16.23 -3.66
C GLY A 216 1.53 -15.42 -2.98
N THR A 217 1.62 -14.11 -3.23
CA THR A 217 2.63 -13.22 -2.64
C THR A 217 2.01 -12.26 -1.62
N VAL A 218 2.06 -10.96 -1.86
CA VAL A 218 1.62 -9.90 -0.93
C VAL A 218 0.13 -9.98 -0.58
N GLY A 219 -0.24 -9.48 0.59
CA GLY A 219 -1.62 -9.48 1.10
C GLY A 219 -1.98 -10.68 1.96
N GLY A 220 -1.04 -11.60 2.19
CA GLY A 220 -1.20 -12.75 3.07
C GLY A 220 -1.81 -13.99 2.39
N PRO A 221 -1.87 -15.11 3.11
CA PRO A 221 -2.20 -16.42 2.54
C PRO A 221 -3.64 -16.56 2.03
N THR A 222 -4.54 -15.73 2.53
CA THR A 222 -5.96 -15.72 2.10
C THR A 222 -6.22 -14.83 0.90
N GLN A 223 -5.24 -14.03 0.49
CA GLN A 223 -5.39 -13.17 -0.68
C GLN A 223 -5.05 -13.95 -1.93
N THR A 224 -6.05 -14.16 -2.77
CA THR A 224 -5.82 -14.63 -4.13
C THR A 224 -5.06 -13.55 -4.90
N GLY A 225 -3.94 -13.95 -5.50
CA GLY A 225 -3.21 -13.11 -6.44
C GLY A 225 -4.11 -12.74 -7.60
N GLN A 226 -3.75 -11.66 -8.27
CA GLN A 226 -4.53 -11.13 -9.38
C GLN A 226 -3.94 -11.51 -10.73
N ASP A 227 -2.93 -12.36 -10.71
CA ASP A 227 -2.43 -13.04 -11.90
C ASP A 227 -2.76 -14.54 -11.88
N SER A 228 -2.56 -15.24 -13.00
CA SER A 228 -2.82 -16.67 -13.13
C SER A 228 -1.87 -17.55 -12.27
N GLY A 229 -0.83 -16.96 -11.72
CA GLY A 229 0.26 -17.65 -11.05
C GLY A 229 1.45 -17.96 -11.95
N ARG A 230 1.36 -17.67 -13.25
CA ARG A 230 2.48 -17.92 -14.20
C ARG A 230 3.67 -17.03 -13.88
N THR A 231 3.45 -15.75 -13.59
CA THR A 231 4.50 -14.83 -13.15
C THR A 231 5.19 -15.33 -11.88
N SER A 232 4.42 -15.74 -10.87
CA SER A 232 4.98 -16.29 -9.63
C SER A 232 5.83 -17.54 -9.89
N ALA A 233 5.39 -18.43 -10.80
CA ALA A 233 6.11 -19.63 -11.16
C ALA A 233 7.44 -19.33 -11.89
N ILE A 234 7.47 -18.27 -12.70
CA ILE A 234 8.70 -17.80 -13.37
C ILE A 234 9.66 -17.22 -12.32
N LEU A 235 9.19 -16.26 -11.53
CA LEU A 235 10.02 -15.54 -10.56
C LEU A 235 10.53 -16.46 -9.45
N ALA A 236 9.80 -17.52 -9.09
CA ALA A 236 10.25 -18.52 -8.12
C ALA A 236 11.55 -19.24 -8.51
N LYS A 237 11.95 -19.19 -9.79
CA LYS A 237 13.24 -19.71 -10.27
C LYS A 237 14.39 -18.72 -10.06
N HIS A 238 14.08 -17.52 -9.59
CA HIS A 238 15.03 -16.42 -9.41
C HIS A 238 14.93 -15.86 -7.98
N PRO A 239 15.61 -16.47 -6.99
CA PRO A 239 15.47 -16.07 -5.57
C PRO A 239 15.92 -14.64 -5.28
N ASN A 240 16.74 -14.06 -6.13
CA ASN A 240 17.19 -12.67 -6.05
C ASN A 240 16.27 -11.66 -6.79
N ALA A 241 15.16 -12.12 -7.37
CA ALA A 241 14.17 -11.23 -7.95
C ALA A 241 13.43 -10.43 -6.88
N ILE A 242 13.22 -9.13 -7.14
CA ILE A 242 12.38 -8.26 -6.34
C ILE A 242 11.27 -7.73 -7.25
N SER A 243 10.03 -8.13 -7.00
CA SER A 243 8.88 -7.73 -7.78
C SER A 243 8.17 -6.54 -7.15
N PHE A 244 7.89 -5.51 -7.95
CA PHE A 244 7.01 -4.40 -7.59
C PHE A 244 5.67 -4.52 -8.30
N ASN A 245 4.59 -4.23 -7.58
CA ASN A 245 3.23 -4.22 -8.11
C ASN A 245 2.38 -3.14 -7.41
N GLY A 246 1.22 -2.83 -7.97
CA GLY A 246 0.25 -1.86 -7.45
C GLY A 246 -1.15 -2.44 -7.26
N HIS A 247 -2.18 -1.74 -7.81
CA HIS A 247 -3.56 -2.18 -7.99
C HIS A 247 -4.44 -2.26 -6.73
N LYS A 248 -3.92 -2.57 -5.57
CA LYS A 248 -4.74 -2.70 -4.35
C LYS A 248 -4.78 -1.43 -3.51
N HIS A 249 -4.11 -0.37 -3.92
CA HIS A 249 -4.10 0.93 -3.25
C HIS A 249 -3.78 0.83 -1.74
N ARG A 250 -2.91 -0.10 -1.34
CA ARG A 250 -2.58 -0.27 0.07
C ARG A 250 -1.80 0.93 0.60
N THR A 251 -1.90 1.12 1.90
CA THR A 251 -1.05 2.08 2.60
C THR A 251 0.38 1.54 2.71
N ALA A 252 1.37 2.41 2.78
CA ALA A 252 2.76 2.02 3.01
C ALA A 252 2.98 1.40 4.41
N THR A 253 2.00 1.49 5.29
CA THR A 253 2.04 0.89 6.65
C THR A 253 1.59 -0.57 6.68
N GLU A 254 1.04 -1.09 5.57
CA GLU A 254 0.58 -2.47 5.49
C GLU A 254 1.76 -3.43 5.44
N GLU A 255 2.02 -4.15 6.53
CA GLU A 255 3.16 -5.07 6.62
C GLU A 255 3.03 -6.29 5.69
N LEU A 256 1.81 -6.67 5.31
CA LEU A 256 1.57 -7.73 4.32
C LEU A 256 1.89 -7.28 2.88
N SER A 257 2.21 -5.99 2.67
CA SER A 257 2.67 -5.48 1.37
C SER A 257 4.13 -5.83 1.05
N LEU A 258 4.88 -6.38 1.99
CA LEU A 258 6.17 -7.03 1.75
C LEU A 258 6.05 -8.53 2.02
N TRP A 259 6.22 -9.32 0.99
CA TRP A 259 6.28 -10.77 1.03
C TRP A 259 7.68 -11.24 0.60
N GLN A 260 8.23 -12.22 1.30
CA GLN A 260 9.48 -12.86 0.94
C GLN A 260 9.33 -14.37 1.08
N GLY A 261 9.51 -15.08 -0.02
CA GLY A 261 9.48 -16.53 -0.14
C GLY A 261 10.51 -16.99 -1.16
N ALA A 262 10.08 -17.65 -2.22
CA ALA A 262 10.98 -18.07 -3.31
C ALA A 262 11.67 -16.89 -4.01
N PHE A 263 11.05 -15.72 -3.97
CA PHE A 263 11.57 -14.41 -4.37
C PHE A 263 11.02 -13.34 -3.42
N THR A 264 11.25 -12.07 -3.66
CA THR A 264 10.66 -10.99 -2.87
C THR A 264 9.61 -10.26 -3.69
N ALA A 265 8.43 -9.98 -3.12
CA ALA A 265 7.40 -9.17 -3.73
C ALA A 265 7.03 -7.99 -2.82
N ILE A 266 6.89 -6.81 -3.41
CA ILE A 266 6.54 -5.58 -2.73
C ILE A 266 5.34 -4.96 -3.45
N GLN A 267 4.25 -4.78 -2.73
CA GLN A 267 3.15 -3.98 -3.20
C GLN A 267 3.46 -2.51 -2.94
N SER A 268 3.59 -1.73 -4.00
CA SER A 268 3.71 -0.29 -3.91
C SER A 268 2.42 0.32 -3.37
N PRO A 269 2.50 1.26 -2.45
CA PRO A 269 1.33 2.02 -2.04
C PRO A 269 0.85 2.94 -3.16
N ALA A 270 -0.41 3.40 -3.06
CA ALA A 270 -0.97 4.31 -4.05
C ALA A 270 -0.60 5.77 -3.79
N LEU A 271 -0.41 6.53 -4.85
CA LEU A 271 -0.39 7.99 -4.78
C LEU A 271 -1.79 8.58 -4.67
N PHE A 272 -2.78 7.92 -5.25
CA PHE A 272 -4.16 8.37 -5.19
C PHE A 272 -5.08 7.32 -4.57
N THR A 273 -5.92 7.75 -3.62
CA THR A 273 -6.90 6.89 -2.95
C THR A 273 -6.27 5.71 -2.21
N LEU A 274 -5.68 5.96 -1.07
CA LEU A 274 -5.21 4.91 -0.18
C LEU A 274 -6.39 4.10 0.39
N LEU A 275 -6.26 2.79 0.36
CA LEU A 275 -7.29 1.85 0.80
C LEU A 275 -6.77 0.96 1.92
N THR A 276 -7.61 0.74 2.92
CA THR A 276 -7.36 -0.23 3.97
C THR A 276 -7.94 -1.61 3.59
N ALA A 277 -7.42 -2.68 4.18
CA ALA A 277 -7.95 -4.03 3.96
C ALA A 277 -9.39 -4.17 4.51
N ALA A 278 -10.17 -5.08 3.93
CA ALA A 278 -11.51 -5.40 4.41
C ALA A 278 -11.50 -6.03 5.81
N GLY A 279 -12.68 -6.12 6.45
CA GLY A 279 -12.85 -6.79 7.73
C GLY A 279 -12.69 -5.91 8.96
N ARG A 280 -12.63 -4.56 8.80
CA ARG A 280 -12.71 -3.59 9.89
C ARG A 280 -13.90 -2.67 9.68
N GLU A 281 -14.48 -2.17 10.79
CA GLU A 281 -15.66 -1.30 10.74
C GLU A 281 -15.42 -0.01 9.94
N ASN A 282 -14.22 0.53 10.00
CA ASN A 282 -13.77 1.70 9.26
C ASN A 282 -12.84 1.35 8.08
N GLY A 283 -12.75 0.07 7.71
CA GLY A 283 -12.00 -0.40 6.56
C GLY A 283 -12.84 -0.38 5.29
N ARG A 284 -12.16 -0.37 4.13
CA ARG A 284 -12.84 -0.54 2.86
C ARG A 284 -13.15 -2.02 2.61
N CYS A 285 -14.35 -2.26 2.14
CA CYS A 285 -14.69 -3.49 1.46
C CYS A 285 -14.05 -3.49 0.07
N SER A 286 -13.45 -4.60 -0.35
CA SER A 286 -13.10 -4.79 -1.76
C SER A 286 -14.38 -4.78 -2.60
N CYS A 287 -14.25 -4.47 -3.90
CA CYS A 287 -15.38 -4.57 -4.85
C CYS A 287 -16.08 -5.92 -4.77
N ASP A 288 -15.35 -6.97 -4.45
CA ASP A 288 -15.86 -8.35 -4.34
C ASP A 288 -16.88 -8.55 -3.22
N ALA A 289 -16.73 -7.83 -2.11
CA ALA A 289 -17.70 -7.92 -1.02
C ALA A 289 -18.99 -7.14 -1.30
N ALA A 290 -18.95 -6.15 -2.20
CA ALA A 290 -20.17 -5.50 -2.69
C ALA A 290 -20.97 -6.40 -3.65
N LEU A 291 -20.32 -7.42 -4.21
CA LEU A 291 -20.89 -8.40 -5.12
C LEU A 291 -21.30 -9.70 -4.42
N SER A 292 -20.97 -9.86 -3.11
CA SER A 292 -21.38 -11.03 -2.34
C SER A 292 -22.90 -11.01 -2.08
N ASP A 293 -23.55 -12.17 -2.11
CA ASP A 293 -24.97 -12.33 -1.77
C ASP A 293 -25.10 -13.13 -0.45
N PRO A 294 -25.66 -12.57 0.63
CA PRO A 294 -26.07 -11.16 0.77
C PRO A 294 -24.85 -10.22 0.78
N PRO A 295 -25.01 -8.98 0.30
CA PRO A 295 -23.94 -7.99 0.36
C PRO A 295 -23.45 -7.87 1.79
N GLN A 296 -22.20 -8.22 2.02
CA GLN A 296 -21.59 -7.98 3.35
C GLN A 296 -21.74 -6.50 3.63
N GLN A 297 -22.15 -6.14 4.85
CA GLN A 297 -22.29 -4.75 5.24
C GLN A 297 -20.92 -4.07 4.99
N MET A 298 -20.90 -3.21 3.97
CA MET A 298 -19.71 -2.47 3.66
C MET A 298 -19.47 -1.52 4.83
N ALA A 299 -18.48 -1.80 5.64
CA ALA A 299 -17.94 -0.79 6.52
C ALA A 299 -17.66 0.47 5.69
N GLN A 300 -17.92 1.63 6.25
CA GLN A 300 -17.73 2.88 5.53
C GLN A 300 -16.37 2.88 4.86
N ILE A 301 -16.37 3.13 3.57
CA ILE A 301 -15.15 3.23 2.78
C ILE A 301 -14.49 4.55 3.20
N ASN A 302 -13.63 4.49 4.18
CA ASN A 302 -12.74 5.60 4.43
C ASN A 302 -11.59 5.48 3.42
N THR A 303 -11.80 6.08 2.25
CA THR A 303 -10.67 6.59 1.49
C THR A 303 -9.95 7.52 2.46
N ILE A 304 -8.64 7.38 2.58
CA ILE A 304 -7.84 8.33 3.35
C ILE A 304 -7.69 9.53 2.42
N PRO A 305 -8.49 10.59 2.58
CA PRO A 305 -8.57 11.65 1.57
C PRO A 305 -7.29 12.45 1.47
N ASP A 306 -6.46 12.43 2.52
CA ASP A 306 -5.28 13.26 2.65
C ASP A 306 -3.99 12.41 2.77
N GLY A 307 -4.01 11.18 2.25
CA GLY A 307 -2.85 10.30 2.25
C GLY A 307 -2.37 9.99 0.83
N SER A 308 -1.09 10.12 0.58
CA SER A 308 -0.45 9.78 -0.67
C SER A 308 0.91 9.15 -0.38
N HIS A 309 1.00 7.85 -0.51
CA HIS A 309 2.18 7.13 -0.09
C HIS A 309 3.07 6.71 -1.27
N ALA A 310 4.37 6.69 -1.00
CA ALA A 310 5.38 6.19 -1.91
C ALA A 310 6.45 5.38 -1.16
N LEU A 311 7.29 4.68 -1.91
CA LEU A 311 8.47 4.02 -1.37
C LEU A 311 9.73 4.67 -1.95
N PHE A 312 10.80 4.66 -1.16
CA PHE A 312 12.11 5.08 -1.61
C PHE A 312 13.15 4.03 -1.24
N LEU A 313 13.83 3.50 -2.24
CA LEU A 313 14.82 2.45 -2.10
C LEU A 313 16.22 3.04 -2.06
N THR A 314 17.00 2.60 -1.10
CA THR A 314 18.45 2.81 -1.05
C THR A 314 19.13 1.46 -1.09
N ILE A 315 19.92 1.20 -2.13
CA ILE A 315 20.59 -0.08 -2.35
C ILE A 315 22.02 -0.01 -1.84
N TRP A 316 22.35 -0.90 -0.93
CA TRP A 316 23.66 -1.11 -0.35
C TRP A 316 24.28 -2.41 -0.86
N PRO A 317 25.57 -2.68 -0.66
CA PRO A 317 26.21 -3.91 -1.14
C PRO A 317 25.60 -5.23 -0.64
N ASP A 318 24.89 -5.19 0.50
CA ASP A 318 24.35 -6.37 1.19
C ASP A 318 22.86 -6.30 1.46
N ARG A 319 22.23 -5.14 1.22
CA ARG A 319 20.83 -4.90 1.58
C ARG A 319 20.18 -3.80 0.74
N ILE A 320 18.88 -3.82 0.75
CA ILE A 320 18.03 -2.73 0.26
C ILE A 320 17.22 -2.21 1.44
N VAL A 321 17.29 -0.91 1.67
CA VAL A 321 16.45 -0.20 2.63
C VAL A 321 15.31 0.44 1.86
N VAL A 322 14.07 0.16 2.27
CA VAL A 322 12.84 0.66 1.64
C VAL A 322 12.14 1.60 2.61
N ASP A 323 12.35 2.90 2.43
CA ASP A 323 11.65 3.93 3.18
C ASP A 323 10.18 3.99 2.74
N ARG A 324 9.27 4.20 3.69
CA ARG A 324 7.83 4.25 3.52
C ARG A 324 7.35 5.64 3.90
N VAL A 325 6.89 6.42 2.92
CA VAL A 325 6.71 7.87 3.10
C VAL A 325 5.35 8.35 2.63
N ASP A 326 4.89 9.46 3.23
CA ASP A 326 3.71 10.19 2.81
C ASP A 326 4.12 11.47 2.05
N ILE A 327 3.78 11.51 0.78
CA ILE A 327 4.16 12.60 -0.13
C ILE A 327 3.46 13.90 0.22
N ILE A 328 2.16 13.86 0.55
CA ILE A 328 1.39 15.07 0.90
C ILE A 328 1.97 15.75 2.14
N HIS A 329 2.56 14.97 3.02
CA HIS A 329 3.21 15.49 4.22
C HIS A 329 4.74 15.67 4.05
N GLY A 330 5.20 15.93 2.82
CA GLY A 330 6.60 16.27 2.54
C GLY A 330 7.58 15.09 2.60
N GLY A 331 7.11 13.87 2.42
CA GLY A 331 7.93 12.67 2.47
C GLY A 331 8.21 12.19 3.91
N GLU A 332 7.39 12.57 4.86
CA GLU A 332 7.48 12.09 6.25
C GLU A 332 7.33 10.57 6.32
N PRO A 333 8.13 9.89 7.15
CA PRO A 333 7.99 8.45 7.35
C PRO A 333 6.63 8.09 7.96
N VAL A 334 5.92 7.14 7.36
CA VAL A 334 4.66 6.60 7.90
C VAL A 334 4.86 5.30 8.67
N ALA A 335 5.98 4.63 8.46
CA ALA A 335 6.39 3.44 9.21
C ALA A 335 7.91 3.27 9.17
N ALA A 336 8.44 2.37 10.00
CA ALA A 336 9.86 2.01 9.95
C ALA A 336 10.21 1.41 8.57
N PRO A 337 11.40 1.67 8.02
CA PRO A 337 11.78 1.13 6.73
C PRO A 337 11.81 -0.40 6.75
N TRP A 338 11.51 -1.02 5.61
CA TRP A 338 11.82 -2.43 5.42
C TRP A 338 13.29 -2.58 5.03
N VAL A 339 13.90 -3.64 5.55
CA VAL A 339 15.28 -4.02 5.19
C VAL A 339 15.23 -5.39 4.53
N ILE A 340 15.69 -5.46 3.28
CA ILE A 340 15.73 -6.67 2.47
C ILE A 340 17.19 -6.98 2.21
N LYS A 341 17.68 -8.07 2.78
CA LYS A 341 19.06 -8.52 2.51
C LYS A 341 19.15 -9.24 1.18
N TRP A 342 20.29 -9.14 0.58
CA TRP A 342 20.62 -9.94 -0.59
C TRP A 342 22.05 -10.52 -0.45
N PRO A 343 22.22 -11.81 -0.76
CA PRO A 343 21.19 -12.75 -1.24
C PRO A 343 20.00 -12.87 -0.29
N ASN A 344 18.83 -13.29 -0.83
CA ASN A 344 17.61 -13.51 -0.07
C ASN A 344 17.87 -14.53 1.06
N ASP A 345 17.72 -14.11 2.31
CA ASP A 345 17.93 -14.91 3.52
C ASP A 345 16.63 -15.21 4.30
N GLY A 346 15.47 -14.80 3.77
CA GLY A 346 14.16 -14.96 4.41
C GLY A 346 13.89 -13.99 5.54
N SER A 347 14.85 -13.12 5.90
CA SER A 347 14.72 -12.20 7.05
C SER A 347 13.67 -11.10 6.86
N ALA A 348 13.30 -10.81 5.61
CA ALA A 348 12.25 -9.84 5.28
C ALA A 348 10.85 -10.47 5.15
N SER A 349 10.67 -11.78 5.43
CA SER A 349 9.35 -12.40 5.47
C SER A 349 8.47 -11.77 6.57
N PHE A 350 7.15 -11.84 6.39
CA PHE A 350 6.21 -11.30 7.36
C PHE A 350 6.41 -11.87 8.75
N GLU A 351 6.61 -13.18 8.85
CA GLU A 351 6.84 -13.91 10.09
C GLU A 351 8.17 -13.50 10.75
N ALA A 352 9.24 -13.39 9.96
CA ALA A 352 10.55 -13.01 10.50
C ALA A 352 10.54 -11.57 11.04
N ARG A 353 9.90 -10.64 10.31
CA ARG A 353 9.76 -9.23 10.73
C ARG A 353 8.88 -9.08 11.96
N GLY A 354 7.88 -9.94 12.13
CA GLY A 354 6.99 -9.94 13.31
C GLY A 354 7.60 -10.57 14.56
N LYS A 355 8.70 -11.30 14.43
CA LYS A 355 9.29 -12.02 15.55
C LYS A 355 9.83 -11.06 16.63
N GLY A 356 9.25 -11.16 17.83
CA GLY A 356 9.66 -10.34 18.96
C GLY A 356 9.17 -8.88 18.92
N VAL A 357 8.34 -8.49 17.93
CA VAL A 357 7.72 -7.17 17.92
C VAL A 357 6.75 -7.07 19.10
N PRO A 358 6.90 -6.09 20.01
CA PRO A 358 6.06 -5.96 21.17
C PRO A 358 4.63 -5.55 20.81
N ALA A 359 3.69 -5.79 21.74
CA ALA A 359 2.34 -5.31 21.62
C ALA A 359 2.27 -3.78 21.82
N PRO A 360 1.40 -3.07 21.07
CA PRO A 360 1.13 -1.67 21.34
C PRO A 360 0.43 -1.48 22.69
N GLN A 361 0.60 -0.32 23.30
CA GLN A 361 0.08 -0.03 24.63
C GLN A 361 -0.72 1.28 24.65
N PHE A 362 -1.76 1.33 25.47
CA PHE A 362 -2.43 2.59 25.78
C PHE A 362 -1.58 3.43 26.74
N ALA A 363 -1.78 4.74 26.72
CA ALA A 363 -1.21 5.62 27.72
C ALA A 363 -1.74 5.24 29.12
N PRO A 364 -0.92 5.39 30.17
CA PRO A 364 -1.42 5.24 31.54
C PRO A 364 -2.63 6.18 31.77
N GLY A 365 -3.71 5.62 32.32
CA GLY A 365 -4.93 6.36 32.57
C GLY A 365 -5.83 6.59 31.35
N ALA A 366 -5.51 6.02 30.18
CA ALA A 366 -6.40 6.03 29.02
C ALA A 366 -7.76 5.45 29.37
N LYS A 367 -8.83 6.14 28.96
CA LYS A 367 -10.21 5.75 29.26
C LYS A 367 -10.96 5.45 27.99
N VAL A 368 -11.82 4.44 28.07
CA VAL A 368 -12.84 4.15 27.07
C VAL A 368 -14.19 4.57 27.59
N THR A 369 -15.01 5.17 26.75
CA THR A 369 -16.36 5.60 27.04
C THR A 369 -17.35 4.92 26.12
N ALA A 370 -18.56 4.67 26.59
CA ALA A 370 -19.64 4.15 25.76
C ALA A 370 -20.91 4.95 26.03
N ARG A 371 -21.61 5.32 24.94
CA ARG A 371 -22.86 6.08 25.04
C ARG A 371 -23.86 5.64 23.97
N LYS A 372 -25.13 5.77 24.28
CA LYS A 372 -26.19 5.60 23.28
C LYS A 372 -26.20 6.79 22.34
N ILE A 373 -26.32 6.50 21.06
CA ILE A 373 -26.49 7.51 20.03
C ILE A 373 -27.60 7.12 19.08
N VAL A 374 -28.09 8.08 18.32
CA VAL A 374 -28.97 7.84 17.16
C VAL A 374 -28.14 8.02 15.91
N GLY A 375 -27.79 6.91 15.30
CA GLY A 375 -27.16 6.88 13.99
C GLY A 375 -28.17 6.76 12.85
N SER A 376 -27.67 6.54 11.65
CA SER A 376 -28.51 6.21 10.48
C SER A 376 -27.88 5.04 9.75
N ASP A 377 -28.71 4.18 9.17
CA ASP A 377 -28.25 3.20 8.21
C ASP A 377 -28.03 3.86 6.82
N ARG A 378 -27.64 3.07 5.83
CA ARG A 378 -27.38 3.57 4.47
C ARG A 378 -28.60 4.16 3.77
N SER A 379 -29.80 3.74 4.15
CA SER A 379 -31.05 4.28 3.64
C SER A 379 -31.45 5.61 4.30
N GLY A 380 -30.65 6.06 5.29
CA GLY A 380 -30.96 7.24 6.12
C GLY A 380 -31.92 6.95 7.28
N LYS A 381 -32.33 5.67 7.47
CA LYS A 381 -33.21 5.30 8.56
C LYS A 381 -32.49 5.42 9.90
N LYS A 382 -33.11 6.09 10.84
CA LYS A 382 -32.58 6.27 12.19
C LYS A 382 -32.48 4.93 12.94
N LEU A 383 -31.30 4.70 13.55
CA LEU A 383 -31.01 3.49 14.33
C LEU A 383 -30.40 3.88 15.67
N ALA A 384 -30.84 3.18 16.73
CA ALA A 384 -30.17 3.25 18.01
C ALA A 384 -28.87 2.44 17.96
N GLN A 385 -27.77 3.05 18.36
CA GLN A 385 -26.43 2.47 18.40
C GLN A 385 -25.75 2.80 19.73
N ILE A 386 -24.73 2.02 20.06
CA ILE A 386 -23.80 2.33 21.13
C ILE A 386 -22.47 2.74 20.49
N GLU A 387 -22.06 3.96 20.74
CA GLU A 387 -20.76 4.48 20.37
C GLU A 387 -19.76 4.15 21.49
N VAL A 388 -18.72 3.43 21.15
CA VAL A 388 -17.55 3.19 21.99
C VAL A 388 -16.43 4.08 21.49
N ARG A 389 -15.90 4.94 22.37
CA ARG A 389 -14.89 5.93 22.03
C ARG A 389 -13.70 5.83 22.97
N PHE A 390 -12.48 5.88 22.39
CA PHE A 390 -11.23 5.70 23.12
C PHE A 390 -10.07 6.42 22.43
N PRO A 391 -9.02 6.83 23.16
CA PRO A 391 -7.84 7.45 22.56
C PRO A 391 -7.02 6.41 21.79
N PRO A 392 -6.25 6.81 20.77
CA PRO A 392 -5.31 5.90 20.11
C PRO A 392 -4.23 5.43 21.08
N ALA A 393 -3.74 4.20 20.86
CA ALA A 393 -2.60 3.66 21.60
C ALA A 393 -1.34 4.49 21.33
N GLN A 394 -0.45 4.53 22.31
CA GLN A 394 0.83 5.21 22.18
C GLN A 394 1.75 4.48 21.18
N SER A 395 2.53 5.26 20.46
CA SER A 395 3.67 4.80 19.71
C SER A 395 4.92 5.46 20.28
N THR A 396 5.94 4.67 20.58
CA THR A 396 7.23 5.14 21.10
C THR A 396 8.34 4.41 20.35
N SER A 397 9.59 4.77 20.60
CA SER A 397 10.74 4.05 20.03
C SER A 397 10.78 2.55 20.42
N THR A 398 10.11 2.17 21.51
CA THR A 398 10.06 0.79 22.01
C THR A 398 8.68 0.13 21.88
N THR A 399 7.65 0.90 21.54
CA THR A 399 6.27 0.44 21.42
C THR A 399 5.77 0.70 20.01
N PRO A 400 5.44 -0.34 19.22
CA PRO A 400 4.98 -0.15 17.86
C PRO A 400 3.62 0.56 17.85
N ARG A 401 3.30 1.19 16.72
CA ARG A 401 1.96 1.72 16.48
C ARG A 401 0.91 0.61 16.56
N ALA A 402 -0.27 0.94 17.07
CA ALA A 402 -1.42 0.09 16.86
C ALA A 402 -1.79 0.13 15.37
N TYR A 403 -1.89 -1.05 14.77
CA TYR A 403 -2.39 -1.23 13.42
C TYR A 403 -3.92 -1.14 13.41
N ASP A 404 -4.55 -1.86 14.35
CA ASP A 404 -5.99 -1.80 14.60
C ASP A 404 -6.31 -2.06 16.09
N TYR A 405 -7.60 -1.96 16.40
CA TYR A 405 -8.14 -2.23 17.72
C TYR A 405 -9.19 -3.32 17.63
N GLU A 406 -9.15 -4.26 18.58
CA GLU A 406 -10.23 -5.19 18.82
C GLU A 406 -11.12 -4.61 19.91
N VAL A 407 -12.41 -4.44 19.59
CA VAL A 407 -13.41 -3.92 20.51
C VAL A 407 -14.43 -5.02 20.77
N ARG A 408 -14.53 -5.45 22.04
CA ARG A 408 -15.41 -6.53 22.48
C ARG A 408 -16.54 -5.98 23.34
N ALA A 409 -17.76 -6.41 23.08
CA ALA A 409 -18.87 -6.25 24.00
C ALA A 409 -18.92 -7.49 24.90
N VAL A 410 -18.66 -7.28 26.18
CA VAL A 410 -18.64 -8.32 27.22
C VAL A 410 -19.89 -8.18 28.09
N LEU A 411 -20.77 -9.14 27.97
CA LEU A 411 -22.04 -9.17 28.66
C LEU A 411 -21.93 -9.99 29.96
N ARG A 412 -22.49 -9.47 31.03
CA ARG A 412 -22.68 -10.20 32.30
C ARG A 412 -24.16 -10.43 32.55
N LYS A 413 -24.53 -11.68 32.89
CA LYS A 413 -25.84 -12.06 33.35
C LYS A 413 -25.68 -13.08 34.50
N ALA A 414 -26.16 -12.72 35.70
CA ALA A 414 -25.91 -13.47 36.94
C ALA A 414 -24.41 -13.76 37.13
N LEU A 415 -24.02 -15.02 37.16
CA LEU A 415 -22.63 -15.46 37.34
C LEU A 415 -21.92 -15.71 35.99
N VAL A 416 -22.60 -15.50 34.85
CA VAL A 416 -22.06 -15.80 33.53
C VAL A 416 -21.57 -14.51 32.88
N THR A 417 -20.33 -14.54 32.39
CA THR A 417 -19.73 -13.49 31.57
C THR A 417 -19.38 -14.06 30.20
N ARG A 418 -19.78 -13.39 29.13
CA ARG A 418 -19.49 -13.83 27.75
C ARG A 418 -19.27 -12.67 26.81
N ILE A 419 -18.41 -12.87 25.82
CA ILE A 419 -18.28 -11.96 24.68
C ILE A 419 -19.48 -12.21 23.76
N VAL A 420 -20.24 -11.16 23.46
CA VAL A 420 -21.43 -11.24 22.59
C VAL A 420 -21.19 -10.62 21.21
N ALA A 421 -20.24 -9.71 21.10
CA ALA A 421 -19.81 -9.14 19.82
C ALA A 421 -18.33 -8.77 19.88
N THR A 422 -17.65 -8.93 18.77
CA THR A 422 -16.26 -8.50 18.58
C THR A 422 -16.17 -7.74 17.25
N LYS A 423 -15.58 -6.57 17.29
CA LYS A 423 -15.34 -5.72 16.13
C LYS A 423 -13.87 -5.36 16.02
N ARG A 424 -13.45 -5.03 14.81
CA ARG A 424 -12.11 -4.53 14.53
C ARG A 424 -12.22 -3.13 13.92
N VAL A 425 -11.37 -2.21 14.37
CA VAL A 425 -11.33 -0.83 13.87
C VAL A 425 -9.87 -0.48 13.58
N TYR A 426 -9.58 0.05 12.38
CA TYR A 426 -8.25 0.53 12.08
C TYR A 426 -7.83 1.67 13.01
N SER A 427 -6.58 1.67 13.37
CA SER A 427 -5.96 2.82 14.02
C SER A 427 -5.75 3.92 12.98
N PRO A 428 -6.23 5.14 13.20
CA PRO A 428 -5.87 6.27 12.34
C PRO A 428 -4.35 6.47 12.25
N LYS A 429 -3.62 6.09 13.30
CA LYS A 429 -2.16 6.14 13.33
C LYS A 429 -1.49 5.16 12.37
N CYS A 430 -2.19 4.18 11.78
CA CYS A 430 -1.57 3.25 10.85
C CYS A 430 -1.38 3.80 9.44
N TYR A 431 -1.92 4.96 9.09
CA TYR A 431 -1.75 5.53 7.75
C TYR A 431 -1.32 7.00 7.72
N TRP A 432 -1.14 7.61 8.89
CA TRP A 432 -0.63 8.98 8.98
C TRP A 432 0.74 9.01 9.66
N PRO A 433 1.59 9.97 9.33
CA PRO A 433 2.80 10.20 10.10
C PRO A 433 2.48 10.37 11.58
N GLU A 434 3.36 9.85 12.43
CA GLU A 434 3.10 9.76 13.88
C GLU A 434 2.85 11.10 14.56
N LYS A 435 3.45 12.17 14.03
CA LYS A 435 3.35 13.52 14.56
C LYS A 435 1.94 14.16 14.45
N TYR A 436 1.08 13.57 13.60
CA TYR A 436 -0.26 14.13 13.39
C TYR A 436 -1.24 13.60 14.43
N ASP A 437 -1.99 14.51 15.06
CA ASP A 437 -3.09 14.14 15.95
C ASP A 437 -4.28 13.66 15.11
N THR A 438 -4.75 12.46 15.44
CA THR A 438 -5.87 11.82 14.75
C THR A 438 -7.16 11.82 15.59
N GLY A 439 -7.11 12.37 16.82
CA GLY A 439 -8.22 12.33 17.76
C GLY A 439 -8.57 10.93 18.25
N ASP A 440 -9.70 10.81 18.91
CA ASP A 440 -10.20 9.54 19.42
C ASP A 440 -10.71 8.60 18.34
N VAL A 441 -10.58 7.32 18.58
CA VAL A 441 -11.12 6.23 17.76
C VAL A 441 -12.54 5.91 18.18
N THR A 442 -13.42 5.63 17.21
CA THR A 442 -14.83 5.30 17.46
C THR A 442 -15.18 3.96 16.84
N CYS A 443 -15.91 3.14 17.61
CA CYS A 443 -16.52 1.88 17.16
C CYS A 443 -18.02 1.88 17.50
N LEU A 444 -18.85 1.49 16.53
CA LEU A 444 -20.31 1.48 16.68
C LEU A 444 -20.84 0.08 16.80
N PHE A 445 -21.68 -0.17 17.80
CA PHE A 445 -22.44 -1.40 17.98
C PHE A 445 -23.92 -1.15 17.69
N GLY A 446 -24.49 -1.96 16.80
CA GLY A 446 -25.91 -1.93 16.51
C GLY A 446 -26.75 -2.63 17.60
N ARG A 447 -28.03 -2.33 17.61
CA ARG A 447 -29.00 -2.85 18.60
C ARG A 447 -29.08 -4.39 18.66
N PHE A 448 -28.80 -5.09 17.57
CA PHE A 448 -28.89 -6.55 17.52
C PHE A 448 -27.61 -7.27 17.96
N GLU A 449 -26.50 -6.54 18.08
CA GLU A 449 -25.21 -7.10 18.44
C GLU A 449 -25.05 -7.28 19.95
N ILE A 450 -25.89 -6.57 20.73
CA ILE A 450 -25.90 -6.67 22.18
C ILE A 450 -27.26 -7.20 22.61
N PRO A 451 -27.34 -8.44 23.13
CA PRO A 451 -28.58 -9.01 23.68
C PRO A 451 -29.16 -8.14 24.79
N ASN A 452 -30.49 -8.00 24.83
CA ASN A 452 -31.15 -7.17 25.85
C ASN A 452 -31.25 -7.81 27.22
N ASP A 453 -31.03 -9.11 27.31
CA ASP A 453 -31.14 -9.89 28.53
C ASP A 453 -29.76 -9.96 29.22
N HIS A 454 -29.42 -8.90 29.96
CA HIS A 454 -28.16 -8.76 30.67
C HIS A 454 -28.30 -7.90 31.93
N ASP A 455 -27.44 -8.14 32.91
CA ASP A 455 -27.29 -7.30 34.09
C ASP A 455 -26.38 -6.09 33.79
N SER A 456 -25.32 -6.33 33.05
CA SER A 456 -24.40 -5.25 32.56
C SER A 456 -23.66 -5.65 31.31
N VAL A 457 -23.18 -4.62 30.57
CA VAL A 457 -22.26 -4.73 29.45
C VAL A 457 -21.04 -3.88 29.74
N THR A 458 -19.86 -4.42 29.47
CA THR A 458 -18.57 -3.75 29.51
C THR A 458 -17.99 -3.79 28.10
N PHE A 459 -17.44 -2.69 27.61
CA PHE A 459 -16.69 -2.67 26.36
C PHE A 459 -15.20 -2.74 26.66
N GLU A 460 -14.56 -3.77 26.15
CA GLU A 460 -13.13 -4.02 26.25
C GLU A 460 -12.47 -3.62 24.94
N VAL A 461 -11.41 -2.81 24.99
CA VAL A 461 -10.64 -2.37 23.80
C VAL A 461 -9.20 -2.80 23.95
N ARG A 462 -8.68 -3.50 22.94
CA ARG A 462 -7.28 -3.95 22.87
C ARG A 462 -6.61 -3.39 21.63
N PRO A 463 -5.44 -2.77 21.74
CA PRO A 463 -4.67 -2.37 20.57
C PRO A 463 -3.91 -3.59 20.04
N LEU A 464 -3.80 -3.72 18.72
CA LEU A 464 -3.05 -4.78 18.06
C LEU A 464 -2.01 -4.16 17.12
N ASN A 465 -0.82 -4.77 17.06
CA ASN A 465 0.15 -4.43 16.03
C ASN A 465 -0.20 -5.09 14.68
N ALA A 466 0.57 -4.81 13.63
CA ALA A 466 0.34 -5.35 12.29
C ALA A 466 0.43 -6.89 12.20
N TRP A 467 1.04 -7.54 13.18
CA TRP A 467 1.14 -9.01 13.28
C TRP A 467 0.07 -9.63 14.18
N GLY A 468 -0.88 -8.82 14.68
CA GLY A 468 -1.98 -9.28 15.51
C GLY A 468 -1.62 -9.50 16.99
N VAL A 469 -0.44 -9.06 17.43
CA VAL A 469 -0.07 -9.14 18.86
C VAL A 469 -0.85 -8.08 19.64
N ALA A 470 -1.67 -8.53 20.59
CA ALA A 470 -2.57 -7.68 21.37
C ALA A 470 -1.89 -7.10 22.61
N GLY A 471 -2.09 -5.82 22.84
CA GLY A 471 -1.72 -5.13 24.07
C GLY A 471 -2.73 -5.30 25.21
N GLY A 472 -2.42 -4.70 26.35
CA GLY A 472 -3.29 -4.68 27.50
C GLY A 472 -4.62 -3.97 27.21
N PRO A 473 -5.77 -4.51 27.68
CA PRO A 473 -7.06 -3.88 27.43
C PRO A 473 -7.29 -2.65 28.31
N ILE A 474 -8.10 -1.72 27.79
CA ILE A 474 -8.84 -0.75 28.59
C ILE A 474 -10.33 -1.07 28.51
N MET A 475 -11.09 -0.77 29.57
CA MET A 475 -12.48 -1.15 29.68
C MET A 475 -13.36 0.01 30.15
N THR A 476 -14.63 -0.01 29.70
CA THR A 476 -15.65 0.86 30.31
C THR A 476 -16.03 0.37 31.69
N GLU A 477 -16.59 1.24 32.51
CA GLU A 477 -17.39 0.78 33.63
C GLU A 477 -18.56 -0.08 33.13
N PRO A 478 -19.01 -1.10 33.93
CA PRO A 478 -20.19 -1.85 33.59
C PRO A 478 -21.44 -0.96 33.52
N ALA A 479 -22.21 -1.08 32.48
CA ALA A 479 -23.43 -0.30 32.29
C ALA A 479 -24.59 -1.18 31.83
N THR A 480 -25.82 -0.81 32.15
CA THR A 480 -27.03 -1.45 31.66
C THR A 480 -27.61 -0.64 30.50
N TYR A 481 -27.89 -1.34 29.40
CA TYR A 481 -28.50 -0.74 28.22
C TYR A 481 -29.94 -1.25 28.08
N ASP A 482 -30.89 -0.47 28.61
CA ASP A 482 -32.31 -0.84 28.59
C ASP A 482 -32.86 -0.88 27.16
N LYS A 483 -33.53 -1.99 26.84
CA LYS A 483 -34.16 -2.29 25.55
C LYS A 483 -35.18 -1.22 25.13
N ALA A 484 -36.06 -0.84 26.03
CA ALA A 484 -37.15 0.09 25.74
C ALA A 484 -36.62 1.47 25.30
N LYS A 485 -35.52 1.91 25.93
CA LYS A 485 -34.87 3.21 25.63
C LYS A 485 -33.93 3.16 24.41
N VAL A 486 -33.53 1.97 23.95
CA VAL A 486 -32.72 1.80 22.75
C VAL A 486 -33.57 1.66 21.50
N LEU A 487 -34.78 1.11 21.63
CA LEU A 487 -35.68 0.85 20.50
C LEU A 487 -36.46 2.09 20.01
N TYR A 488 -36.76 3.01 20.94
CA TYR A 488 -37.59 4.19 20.67
C TYR A 488 -36.97 5.40 21.34
N PRO A 489 -35.96 6.02 20.73
CA PRO A 489 -35.38 7.26 21.25
C PRO A 489 -36.30 8.48 21.11
N PHE A 490 -37.54 8.29 20.56
CA PHE A 490 -38.54 9.33 20.36
C PHE A 490 -39.88 8.91 20.93
#